data_71022d02f55cead0883648ec0041c531
#
_entry.id   71022d02f55cead0883648ec0041c531
#
_cell.length_a   1.000
_cell.length_b   1.000
_cell.length_c   1.000
_cell.angle_alpha   90.00
_cell.angle_beta   90.00
_cell.angle_gamma   90.00
#
_symmetry.space_group_name_H-M   'P 1'
#
loop_
_entity.id
_entity.type
_entity.pdbx_description
1 polymer ?
#
loop_
_entity_poly.entity_id
_entity_poly.type
_entity_poly.pdbx_seq_one_letter_code
_entity_poly.pdbx_strand_id
1 'polypeptide(L)'
;MNSIPTVTKNLLIINVLMFLGTLVAQSYGIDLAKYLGLHFFLAGDFNVAQLITYMFMHAGFTHLFFNMFAVWMFGRILEQVWGPKRFLFYYLVCGIGAGLIQELVQYIHYETVLSAYDSVNTGFSVIPMKEYLNMMTTVGASGAVYAILLGFGMLFPNQQMFIFPLPFPIKAKYFVIGYALIELYSGFANNAGDNVAHFAHLGGMIFGFILIMYWRKKSRGNGNYYN
;
A
#
# COMPACT_ATOMS: atom_id res chain seq x y z
N MET A 1 22.94 -13.27 -15.65
CA MET A 1 22.05 -12.36 -14.90
C MET A 1 20.67 -12.99 -14.87
N ASN A 2 20.15 -13.33 -13.67
CA ASN A 2 18.81 -13.87 -13.58
C ASN A 2 17.81 -12.79 -13.98
N SER A 3 16.96 -13.08 -14.97
CA SER A 3 15.89 -12.17 -15.42
C SER A 3 14.93 -11.86 -14.28
N ILE A 4 14.34 -10.66 -14.29
CA ILE A 4 13.30 -10.30 -13.31
C ILE A 4 12.11 -11.25 -13.50
N PRO A 5 11.58 -11.88 -12.42
CA PRO A 5 10.42 -12.77 -12.49
C PRO A 5 9.20 -12.08 -13.13
N THR A 6 8.33 -12.88 -13.73
CA THR A 6 7.29 -12.37 -14.63
C THR A 6 6.29 -11.45 -13.95
N VAL A 7 5.79 -11.80 -12.76
CA VAL A 7 4.79 -10.97 -12.07
C VAL A 7 5.42 -9.68 -11.58
N THR A 8 6.60 -9.76 -10.95
CA THR A 8 7.35 -8.56 -10.55
C THR A 8 7.58 -7.62 -11.73
N LYS A 9 8.06 -8.15 -12.87
CA LYS A 9 8.26 -7.37 -14.09
C LYS A 9 6.97 -6.70 -14.57
N ASN A 10 5.87 -7.44 -14.63
CA ASN A 10 4.59 -6.90 -15.09
C ASN A 10 4.05 -5.82 -14.14
N LEU A 11 4.16 -6.02 -12.82
CA LEU A 11 3.78 -4.99 -11.84
C LEU A 11 4.58 -3.71 -12.05
N LEU A 12 5.90 -3.79 -12.24
CA LEU A 12 6.74 -2.63 -12.53
C LEU A 12 6.26 -1.90 -13.81
N ILE A 13 6.05 -2.65 -14.90
CA ILE A 13 5.62 -2.09 -16.19
C ILE A 13 4.26 -1.42 -16.06
N ILE A 14 3.26 -2.08 -15.46
CA ILE A 14 1.89 -1.54 -15.33
C ILE A 14 1.91 -0.24 -14.52
N ASN A 15 2.60 -0.21 -13.39
CA ASN A 15 2.67 1.00 -12.55
C ASN A 15 3.36 2.17 -13.27
N VAL A 16 4.46 1.91 -14.00
CA VAL A 16 5.13 2.94 -14.80
C VAL A 16 4.22 3.44 -15.92
N LEU A 17 3.53 2.54 -16.65
CA LEU A 17 2.60 2.93 -17.70
C LEU A 17 1.41 3.73 -17.16
N MET A 18 0.85 3.34 -16.01
CA MET A 18 -0.23 4.08 -15.35
C MET A 18 0.23 5.47 -14.92
N PHE A 19 1.44 5.60 -14.40
CA PHE A 19 2.00 6.89 -14.02
C PHE A 19 2.22 7.80 -15.26
N LEU A 20 2.80 7.27 -16.34
CA LEU A 20 2.95 8.01 -17.59
C LEU A 20 1.59 8.41 -18.17
N GLY A 21 0.61 7.50 -18.13
CA GLY A 21 -0.77 7.78 -18.53
C GLY A 21 -1.40 8.91 -17.70
N THR A 22 -1.11 8.96 -16.39
CA THR A 22 -1.58 10.05 -15.51
C THR A 22 -0.98 11.39 -15.92
N LEU A 23 0.33 11.45 -16.22
CA LEU A 23 0.97 12.67 -16.68
C LEU A 23 0.38 13.17 -18.00
N VAL A 24 0.14 12.24 -18.93
CA VAL A 24 -0.49 12.56 -20.22
C VAL A 24 -1.92 13.07 -20.01
N ALA A 25 -2.73 12.39 -19.21
CA ALA A 25 -4.10 12.82 -18.91
C ALA A 25 -4.15 14.22 -18.28
N GLN A 26 -3.24 14.50 -17.34
CA GLN A 26 -3.12 15.81 -16.70
C GLN A 26 -2.81 16.93 -17.72
N SER A 27 -2.02 16.65 -18.76
CA SER A 27 -1.75 17.64 -19.82
C SER A 27 -3.00 18.02 -20.63
N TYR A 28 -4.04 17.18 -20.58
CA TYR A 28 -5.36 17.44 -21.15
C TYR A 28 -6.41 17.89 -20.12
N GLY A 29 -5.99 18.22 -18.90
CA GLY A 29 -6.89 18.65 -17.82
C GLY A 29 -7.70 17.51 -17.17
N ILE A 30 -7.31 16.25 -17.40
CA ILE A 30 -8.00 15.08 -16.82
C ILE A 30 -7.19 14.56 -15.62
N ASP A 31 -7.81 14.55 -14.43
CA ASP A 31 -7.23 13.94 -13.23
C ASP A 31 -7.67 12.48 -13.13
N LEU A 32 -6.76 11.53 -13.47
CA LEU A 32 -7.04 10.11 -13.35
C LEU A 32 -7.19 9.64 -11.89
N ALA A 33 -6.61 10.34 -10.91
CA ALA A 33 -6.76 9.96 -9.51
C ALA A 33 -8.21 10.11 -9.05
N LYS A 34 -8.96 11.07 -9.62
CA LYS A 34 -10.39 11.23 -9.37
C LYS A 34 -11.23 10.01 -9.79
N TYR A 35 -10.81 9.26 -10.79
CA TYR A 35 -11.57 8.11 -11.30
C TYR A 35 -11.06 6.78 -10.76
N LEU A 36 -9.76 6.65 -10.59
CA LEU A 36 -9.06 5.39 -10.30
C LEU A 36 -8.50 5.32 -8.88
N GLY A 37 -8.36 6.45 -8.19
CA GLY A 37 -8.01 6.50 -6.76
C GLY A 37 -9.16 5.96 -5.91
N LEU A 38 -8.86 5.41 -4.75
CA LEU A 38 -9.86 4.91 -3.80
C LEU A 38 -10.43 6.09 -3.03
N HIS A 39 -11.66 6.46 -3.36
CA HIS A 39 -12.46 7.42 -2.60
C HIS A 39 -13.09 6.75 -1.39
N PHE A 40 -13.34 7.54 -0.36
CA PHE A 40 -14.08 7.07 0.81
C PHE A 40 -15.46 6.52 0.39
N PHE A 41 -15.86 5.37 0.94
CA PHE A 41 -17.05 4.66 0.43
C PHE A 41 -18.39 5.42 0.60
N LEU A 42 -18.44 6.46 1.46
CA LEU A 42 -19.57 7.37 1.58
C LEU A 42 -19.48 8.57 0.62
N ALA A 43 -18.40 8.73 -0.11
CA ALA A 43 -18.22 9.78 -1.11
C ALA A 43 -19.01 9.46 -2.38
N GLY A 44 -19.48 10.51 -3.09
CA GLY A 44 -20.24 10.34 -4.34
C GLY A 44 -19.44 9.75 -5.49
N ASP A 45 -18.11 9.91 -5.48
CA ASP A 45 -17.20 9.43 -6.52
C ASP A 45 -16.65 8.01 -6.22
N PHE A 46 -17.10 7.35 -5.14
CA PHE A 46 -16.67 5.99 -4.82
C PHE A 46 -17.18 4.97 -5.83
N ASN A 47 -16.28 4.05 -6.19
CA ASN A 47 -16.61 2.88 -7.00
C ASN A 47 -15.82 1.66 -6.48
N VAL A 48 -16.45 0.51 -6.37
CA VAL A 48 -15.84 -0.71 -5.84
C VAL A 48 -14.57 -1.15 -6.62
N ALA A 49 -14.49 -0.85 -7.91
CA ALA A 49 -13.28 -1.13 -8.71
C ALA A 49 -12.06 -0.35 -8.20
N GLN A 50 -12.26 0.76 -7.50
CA GLN A 50 -11.20 1.56 -6.91
C GLN A 50 -10.41 0.80 -5.84
N LEU A 51 -10.99 -0.22 -5.20
CA LEU A 51 -10.25 -1.14 -4.30
C LEU A 51 -9.09 -1.88 -4.99
N ILE A 52 -9.06 -1.89 -6.33
CA ILE A 52 -7.98 -2.47 -7.12
C ILE A 52 -7.21 -1.39 -7.87
N THR A 53 -7.90 -0.45 -8.52
CA THR A 53 -7.26 0.51 -9.42
C THR A 53 -6.34 1.48 -8.68
N TYR A 54 -6.66 1.85 -7.45
CA TYR A 54 -5.86 2.75 -6.62
C TYR A 54 -4.42 2.26 -6.40
N MET A 55 -4.22 0.93 -6.39
CA MET A 55 -2.92 0.29 -6.21
C MET A 55 -1.93 0.60 -7.34
N PHE A 56 -2.42 1.09 -8.48
CA PHE A 56 -1.62 1.41 -9.66
C PHE A 56 -1.48 2.92 -9.88
N MET A 57 -2.14 3.74 -9.04
CA MET A 57 -2.04 5.20 -9.08
C MET A 57 -0.94 5.70 -8.15
N HIS A 58 -0.25 6.77 -8.54
CA HIS A 58 0.83 7.35 -7.73
C HIS A 58 0.75 8.88 -7.75
N ALA A 59 0.87 9.49 -6.57
CA ALA A 59 0.78 10.94 -6.40
C ALA A 59 1.97 11.73 -6.99
N GLY A 60 3.09 11.05 -7.30
CA GLY A 60 4.27 11.69 -7.88
C GLY A 60 5.41 10.70 -8.13
N PHE A 61 6.46 11.19 -8.81
CA PHE A 61 7.60 10.36 -9.20
C PHE A 61 8.30 9.69 -8.02
N THR A 62 8.55 10.42 -6.94
CA THR A 62 9.20 9.87 -5.73
C THR A 62 8.39 8.72 -5.13
N HIS A 63 7.06 8.87 -5.09
CA HIS A 63 6.14 7.83 -4.60
C HIS A 63 6.20 6.58 -5.49
N LEU A 64 6.12 6.74 -6.81
CA LEU A 64 6.30 5.63 -7.76
C LEU A 64 7.67 4.97 -7.59
N PHE A 65 8.75 5.76 -7.56
CA PHE A 65 10.11 5.25 -7.50
C PHE A 65 10.33 4.33 -6.30
N PHE A 66 9.98 4.78 -5.08
CA PHE A 66 10.21 3.97 -3.88
C PHE A 66 9.31 2.72 -3.84
N ASN A 67 8.06 2.80 -4.30
CA ASN A 67 7.22 1.63 -4.43
C ASN A 67 7.81 0.61 -5.41
N MET A 68 8.18 1.04 -6.60
CA MET A 68 8.72 0.14 -7.62
C MET A 68 10.10 -0.40 -7.25
N PHE A 69 10.93 0.38 -6.58
CA PHE A 69 12.20 -0.07 -6.05
C PHE A 69 12.00 -1.20 -5.02
N ALA A 70 11.05 -1.05 -4.10
CA ALA A 70 10.75 -2.09 -3.11
C ALA A 70 10.15 -3.35 -3.77
N VAL A 71 9.23 -3.20 -4.73
CA VAL A 71 8.70 -4.33 -5.52
C VAL A 71 9.82 -5.06 -6.25
N TRP A 72 10.73 -4.31 -6.90
CA TRP A 72 11.87 -4.90 -7.59
C TRP A 72 12.84 -5.61 -6.63
N MET A 73 13.16 -5.00 -5.51
CA MET A 73 14.17 -5.51 -4.58
C MET A 73 13.66 -6.72 -3.77
N PHE A 74 12.48 -6.61 -3.19
CA PHE A 74 11.92 -7.63 -2.30
C PHE A 74 10.89 -8.53 -3.00
N GLY A 75 10.05 -7.98 -3.88
CA GLY A 75 9.01 -8.71 -4.58
C GLY A 75 9.57 -9.83 -5.45
N ARG A 76 10.67 -9.56 -6.18
CA ARG A 76 11.34 -10.60 -6.99
C ARG A 76 11.80 -11.80 -6.16
N ILE A 77 12.24 -11.57 -4.92
CA ILE A 77 12.70 -12.63 -4.02
C ILE A 77 11.50 -13.46 -3.55
N LEU A 78 10.42 -12.79 -3.16
CA LEU A 78 9.19 -13.49 -2.77
C LEU A 78 8.56 -14.28 -3.92
N GLU A 79 8.57 -13.72 -5.15
CA GLU A 79 8.08 -14.44 -6.33
C GLU A 79 8.93 -15.68 -6.62
N GLN A 80 10.25 -15.61 -6.49
CA GLN A 80 11.16 -16.76 -6.65
C GLN A 80 10.88 -17.86 -5.63
N VAL A 81 10.55 -17.49 -4.39
CA VAL A 81 10.29 -18.47 -3.30
C VAL A 81 8.87 -19.05 -3.39
N TRP A 82 7.87 -18.23 -3.66
CA TRP A 82 6.47 -18.63 -3.62
C TRP A 82 5.91 -19.07 -4.98
N GLY A 83 6.59 -18.70 -6.05
CA GLY A 83 6.10 -18.82 -7.42
C GLY A 83 5.14 -17.68 -7.79
N PRO A 84 4.92 -17.48 -9.11
CA PRO A 84 4.21 -16.32 -9.64
C PRO A 84 2.75 -16.21 -9.18
N LYS A 85 2.01 -17.33 -9.15
CA LYS A 85 0.58 -17.32 -8.78
C LYS A 85 0.37 -16.91 -7.33
N ARG A 86 1.19 -17.43 -6.42
CA ARG A 86 1.06 -17.16 -5.00
C ARG A 86 1.53 -15.76 -4.66
N PHE A 87 2.58 -15.26 -5.33
CA PHE A 87 3.05 -13.90 -5.16
C PHE A 87 2.02 -12.87 -5.66
N LEU A 88 1.42 -13.09 -6.85
CA LEU A 88 0.37 -12.22 -7.36
C LEU A 88 -0.86 -12.19 -6.44
N PHE A 89 -1.30 -13.36 -5.98
CA PHE A 89 -2.41 -13.46 -5.02
C PHE A 89 -2.10 -12.67 -3.74
N TYR A 90 -0.88 -12.83 -3.19
CA TYR A 90 -0.43 -12.09 -2.01
C TYR A 90 -0.49 -10.59 -2.24
N TYR A 91 0.08 -10.12 -3.35
CA TYR A 91 0.11 -8.70 -3.71
C TYR A 91 -1.29 -8.10 -3.78
N LEU A 92 -2.19 -8.75 -4.52
CA LEU A 92 -3.55 -8.24 -4.71
C LEU A 92 -4.37 -8.27 -3.43
N VAL A 93 -4.35 -9.37 -2.68
CA VAL A 93 -5.13 -9.50 -1.44
C VAL A 93 -4.63 -8.51 -0.37
N CYS A 94 -3.31 -8.33 -0.24
CA CYS A 94 -2.77 -7.37 0.71
C CYS A 94 -3.06 -5.92 0.30
N GLY A 95 -3.03 -5.62 -1.01
CA GLY A 95 -3.41 -4.30 -1.50
C GLY A 95 -4.89 -4.00 -1.26
N ILE A 96 -5.79 -4.92 -1.64
CA ILE A 96 -7.23 -4.75 -1.36
C ILE A 96 -7.48 -4.62 0.15
N GLY A 97 -6.84 -5.47 0.96
CA GLY A 97 -6.93 -5.42 2.42
C GLY A 97 -6.44 -4.10 3.02
N ALA A 98 -5.38 -3.53 2.44
CA ALA A 98 -4.89 -2.20 2.81
C ALA A 98 -5.95 -1.12 2.57
N GLY A 99 -6.58 -1.12 1.39
CA GLY A 99 -7.69 -0.23 1.07
C GLY A 99 -8.86 -0.39 2.04
N LEU A 100 -9.27 -1.62 2.36
CA LEU A 100 -10.36 -1.88 3.30
C LEU A 100 -10.06 -1.37 4.72
N ILE A 101 -8.83 -1.50 5.20
CA ILE A 101 -8.44 -0.94 6.51
C ILE A 101 -8.44 0.58 6.47
N GLN A 102 -7.98 1.18 5.38
CA GLN A 102 -8.03 2.64 5.20
C GLN A 102 -9.48 3.15 5.23
N GLU A 103 -10.38 2.51 4.50
CA GLU A 103 -11.81 2.82 4.50
C GLU A 103 -12.44 2.69 5.91
N LEU A 104 -12.09 1.64 6.64
CA LEU A 104 -12.55 1.44 8.02
C LEU A 104 -12.08 2.58 8.94
N VAL A 105 -10.82 2.99 8.85
CA VAL A 105 -10.28 4.09 9.66
C VAL A 105 -10.94 5.42 9.28
N GLN A 106 -11.13 5.68 8.00
CA GLN A 106 -11.85 6.87 7.53
C GLN A 106 -13.31 6.87 8.02
N TYR A 107 -13.97 5.71 8.03
CA TYR A 107 -15.32 5.58 8.56
C TYR A 107 -15.39 5.87 10.07
N ILE A 108 -14.45 5.33 10.85
CA ILE A 108 -14.38 5.63 12.29
C ILE A 108 -14.17 7.14 12.50
N HIS A 109 -13.28 7.75 11.75
CA HIS A 109 -13.04 9.20 11.81
C HIS A 109 -14.29 10.01 11.41
N TYR A 110 -14.98 9.59 10.35
CA TYR A 110 -16.23 10.21 9.94
C TYR A 110 -17.27 10.16 11.06
N GLU A 111 -17.57 8.99 11.63
CA GLU A 111 -18.56 8.82 12.68
C GLU A 111 -18.22 9.57 13.97
N THR A 112 -16.94 9.60 14.34
CA THR A 112 -16.52 10.19 15.63
C THR A 112 -16.27 11.68 15.57
N VAL A 113 -15.94 12.24 14.39
CA VAL A 113 -15.48 13.63 14.27
C VAL A 113 -16.32 14.41 13.27
N LEU A 114 -16.58 13.87 12.08
CA LEU A 114 -17.12 14.65 10.96
C LEU A 114 -18.63 14.61 10.84
N SER A 115 -19.31 13.53 11.24
CA SER A 115 -20.73 13.31 11.02
C SER A 115 -21.66 14.36 11.65
N ALA A 116 -21.16 15.08 12.66
CA ALA A 116 -21.89 16.15 13.34
C ALA A 116 -21.90 17.48 12.56
N TYR A 117 -21.17 17.58 11.44
CA TYR A 117 -20.97 18.83 10.71
C TYR A 117 -21.44 18.74 9.28
N ASP A 118 -22.10 19.80 8.77
CA ASP A 118 -22.52 19.90 7.37
C ASP A 118 -21.42 20.42 6.44
N SER A 119 -20.33 20.98 7.01
CA SER A 119 -19.22 21.56 6.27
C SER A 119 -17.91 21.47 7.06
N VAL A 120 -16.79 21.53 6.35
CA VAL A 120 -15.43 21.48 6.91
C VAL A 120 -14.68 22.75 6.53
N ASN A 121 -14.00 23.38 7.50
CA ASN A 121 -13.07 24.46 7.26
C ASN A 121 -11.68 23.86 6.96
N THR A 122 -11.23 24.00 5.72
CA THR A 122 -9.93 23.49 5.25
C THR A 122 -8.75 24.42 5.58
N GLY A 123 -9.01 25.54 6.25
CA GLY A 123 -8.03 26.61 6.47
C GLY A 123 -7.95 27.64 5.32
N PHE A 124 -8.41 27.29 4.13
CA PHE A 124 -8.49 28.16 2.94
C PHE A 124 -9.93 28.51 2.57
N SER A 125 -10.85 27.60 2.79
CA SER A 125 -12.28 27.75 2.49
C SER A 125 -13.12 26.83 3.36
N VAL A 126 -14.38 27.17 3.50
CA VAL A 126 -15.41 26.28 4.08
C VAL A 126 -16.08 25.54 2.93
N ILE A 127 -16.00 24.24 2.92
CA ILE A 127 -16.58 23.39 1.88
C ILE A 127 -17.66 22.47 2.45
N PRO A 128 -18.73 22.14 1.69
CA PRO A 128 -19.75 21.19 2.12
C PRO A 128 -19.15 19.82 2.42
N MET A 129 -19.73 19.10 3.41
CA MET A 129 -19.25 17.77 3.79
C MET A 129 -19.18 16.82 2.60
N LYS A 130 -20.19 16.83 1.71
CA LYS A 130 -20.22 15.99 0.51
C LYS A 130 -18.99 16.20 -0.39
N GLU A 131 -18.53 17.44 -0.55
CA GLU A 131 -17.32 17.76 -1.33
C GLU A 131 -16.07 17.31 -0.61
N TYR A 132 -16.01 17.54 0.71
CA TYR A 132 -14.89 17.11 1.55
C TYR A 132 -14.67 15.59 1.49
N LEU A 133 -15.74 14.79 1.57
CA LEU A 133 -15.63 13.33 1.47
C LEU A 133 -15.06 12.88 0.12
N ASN A 134 -15.38 13.55 -0.98
CA ASN A 134 -14.77 13.26 -2.29
C ASN A 134 -13.28 13.60 -2.37
N MET A 135 -12.77 14.46 -1.49
CA MET A 135 -11.32 14.75 -1.41
C MET A 135 -10.55 13.66 -0.63
N MET A 136 -11.24 12.82 0.14
CA MET A 136 -10.64 11.72 0.89
C MET A 136 -10.29 10.58 -0.07
N THR A 137 -9.17 10.75 -0.80
CA THR A 137 -8.74 9.81 -1.85
C THR A 137 -7.39 9.20 -1.51
N THR A 138 -7.30 7.87 -1.61
CA THR A 138 -6.08 7.10 -1.39
C THR A 138 -5.54 6.58 -2.73
N VAL A 139 -4.23 6.68 -2.94
CA VAL A 139 -3.53 6.18 -4.13
C VAL A 139 -2.20 5.52 -3.72
N GLY A 140 -1.81 4.46 -4.42
CA GLY A 140 -0.49 3.85 -4.29
C GLY A 140 -0.48 2.34 -4.12
N ALA A 141 0.61 1.72 -4.59
CA ALA A 141 0.92 0.31 -4.37
C ALA A 141 1.40 0.03 -2.93
N SER A 142 1.62 1.07 -2.13
CA SER A 142 2.38 1.00 -0.88
C SER A 142 1.79 0.02 0.15
N GLY A 143 0.48 -0.13 0.26
CA GLY A 143 -0.13 -1.14 1.13
C GLY A 143 0.34 -2.56 0.80
N ALA A 144 0.36 -2.93 -0.49
CA ALA A 144 0.91 -4.20 -0.95
C ALA A 144 2.44 -4.26 -0.79
N VAL A 145 3.14 -3.15 -0.95
CA VAL A 145 4.60 -3.05 -0.75
C VAL A 145 4.98 -3.30 0.70
N TYR A 146 4.25 -2.74 1.66
CA TYR A 146 4.48 -3.01 3.08
C TYR A 146 4.22 -4.49 3.43
N ALA A 147 3.23 -5.13 2.80
CA ALA A 147 3.06 -6.57 2.91
C ALA A 147 4.25 -7.34 2.32
N ILE A 148 4.80 -6.92 1.17
CA ILE A 148 6.02 -7.51 0.59
C ILE A 148 7.20 -7.39 1.57
N LEU A 149 7.40 -6.22 2.20
CA LEU A 149 8.44 -6.01 3.21
C LEU A 149 8.24 -6.94 4.41
N LEU A 150 7.01 -7.06 4.91
CA LEU A 150 6.68 -7.99 5.99
C LEU A 150 6.99 -9.44 5.57
N GLY A 151 6.56 -9.85 4.38
CA GLY A 151 6.82 -11.19 3.83
C GLY A 151 8.30 -11.50 3.78
N PHE A 152 9.11 -10.56 3.28
CA PHE A 152 10.57 -10.68 3.26
C PHE A 152 11.15 -10.81 4.67
N GLY A 153 10.76 -9.96 5.60
CA GLY A 153 11.22 -10.01 7.00
C GLY A 153 10.83 -11.29 7.73
N MET A 154 9.67 -11.89 7.39
CA MET A 154 9.21 -13.16 7.96
C MET A 154 9.89 -14.39 7.35
N LEU A 155 10.28 -14.36 6.07
CA LEU A 155 10.98 -15.46 5.41
C LEU A 155 12.49 -15.40 5.69
N PHE A 156 13.07 -14.21 5.73
CA PHE A 156 14.50 -13.98 5.86
C PHE A 156 14.84 -13.08 7.07
N PRO A 157 14.43 -13.45 8.30
CA PRO A 157 14.46 -12.54 9.46
C PRO A 157 15.87 -12.06 9.83
N ASN A 158 16.89 -12.85 9.53
CA ASN A 158 18.28 -12.55 9.86
C ASN A 158 19.10 -12.02 8.68
N GLN A 159 18.46 -11.85 7.50
CA GLN A 159 19.12 -11.23 6.35
C GLN A 159 19.55 -9.81 6.70
N GLN A 160 20.82 -9.52 6.49
CA GLN A 160 21.36 -8.18 6.68
C GLN A 160 21.05 -7.30 5.47
N MET A 161 20.56 -6.09 5.74
CA MET A 161 20.23 -5.09 4.73
C MET A 161 20.99 -3.81 5.03
N PHE A 162 21.63 -3.24 4.03
CA PHE A 162 22.23 -1.91 4.10
C PHE A 162 21.19 -0.87 3.71
N ILE A 163 20.88 0.04 4.61
CA ILE A 163 19.87 1.07 4.44
C ILE A 163 20.54 2.43 4.55
N PHE A 164 20.68 3.11 3.41
CA PHE A 164 21.22 4.47 3.42
C PHE A 164 20.33 5.41 4.28
N PRO A 165 20.90 6.29 5.13
CA PRO A 165 22.32 6.59 5.32
C PRO A 165 23.02 5.82 6.46
N LEU A 166 22.47 4.70 6.94
CA LEU A 166 23.03 3.98 8.08
C LEU A 166 24.36 3.32 7.71
N PRO A 167 25.43 3.52 8.53
CA PRO A 167 26.77 2.99 8.23
C PRO A 167 26.95 1.50 8.59
N PHE A 168 25.88 0.85 9.09
CA PHE A 168 25.89 -0.55 9.50
C PHE A 168 24.64 -1.28 8.98
N PRO A 169 24.73 -2.59 8.72
CA PRO A 169 23.60 -3.38 8.27
C PRO A 169 22.60 -3.64 9.41
N ILE A 170 21.30 -3.66 9.06
CA ILE A 170 20.21 -4.03 9.97
C ILE A 170 19.60 -5.34 9.51
N LYS A 171 19.25 -6.24 10.46
CA LYS A 171 18.52 -7.46 10.13
C LYS A 171 17.09 -7.14 9.68
N ALA A 172 16.62 -7.84 8.66
CA ALA A 172 15.30 -7.62 8.03
C ALA A 172 14.14 -7.57 9.04
N LYS A 173 14.14 -8.43 10.06
CA LYS A 173 13.12 -8.42 11.11
C LYS A 173 13.04 -7.08 11.88
N TYR A 174 14.19 -6.49 12.21
CA TYR A 174 14.22 -5.21 12.92
C TYR A 174 13.83 -4.03 12.02
N PHE A 175 14.22 -4.10 10.75
CA PHE A 175 13.80 -3.13 9.76
C PHE A 175 12.27 -3.10 9.60
N VAL A 176 11.65 -4.26 9.42
CA VAL A 176 10.18 -4.38 9.24
C VAL A 176 9.44 -3.95 10.50
N ILE A 177 9.90 -4.36 11.70
CA ILE A 177 9.30 -3.94 12.97
C ILE A 177 9.42 -2.41 13.14
N GLY A 178 10.58 -1.84 12.87
CA GLY A 178 10.80 -0.40 12.97
C GLY A 178 9.86 0.38 12.05
N TYR A 179 9.71 -0.06 10.78
CA TYR A 179 8.76 0.56 9.85
C TYR A 179 7.31 0.44 10.34
N ALA A 180 6.88 -0.72 10.82
CA ALA A 180 5.53 -0.88 11.39
C ALA A 180 5.27 0.06 12.57
N LEU A 181 6.27 0.26 13.45
CA LEU A 181 6.16 1.18 14.59
C LEU A 181 6.11 2.65 14.14
N ILE A 182 6.89 3.02 13.12
CA ILE A 182 6.86 4.37 12.52
C ILE A 182 5.48 4.64 11.91
N GLU A 183 4.94 3.72 11.12
CA GLU A 183 3.61 3.85 10.52
C GLU A 183 2.51 3.97 11.58
N LEU A 184 2.60 3.16 12.64
CA LEU A 184 1.66 3.21 13.75
C LEU A 184 1.71 4.58 14.46
N TYR A 185 2.92 5.04 14.79
CA TYR A 185 3.13 6.34 15.43
C TYR A 185 2.61 7.48 14.54
N SER A 186 2.99 7.51 13.26
CA SER A 186 2.58 8.55 12.32
C SER A 186 1.07 8.59 12.11
N GLY A 187 0.43 7.41 12.01
CA GLY A 187 -1.02 7.32 11.87
C GLY A 187 -1.80 7.90 13.06
N PHE A 188 -1.27 7.80 14.28
CA PHE A 188 -1.88 8.41 15.46
C PHE A 188 -1.43 9.86 15.70
N ALA A 189 -0.23 10.23 15.27
CA ALA A 189 0.29 11.59 15.45
C ALA A 189 -0.49 12.64 14.64
N ASN A 190 -1.14 12.21 13.54
CA ASN A 190 -1.99 13.06 12.69
C ASN A 190 -1.38 14.44 12.41
N ASN A 191 -0.12 14.44 11.98
CA ASN A 191 0.62 15.68 11.75
C ASN A 191 0.00 16.49 10.61
N ALA A 192 -0.16 17.80 10.80
CA ALA A 192 -0.64 18.70 9.76
C ALA A 192 0.28 18.64 8.53
N GLY A 193 -0.31 18.36 7.36
CA GLY A 193 0.43 18.22 6.09
C GLY A 193 0.94 16.82 5.77
N ASP A 194 0.73 15.84 6.64
CA ASP A 194 1.01 14.44 6.36
C ASP A 194 -0.16 13.82 5.60
N ASN A 195 0.02 13.60 4.30
CA ASN A 195 -0.98 13.00 3.41
C ASN A 195 -0.75 11.49 3.19
N VAL A 196 0.06 10.84 4.04
CA VAL A 196 0.37 9.42 3.91
C VAL A 196 -0.74 8.57 4.54
N ALA A 197 -1.19 7.55 3.83
CA ALA A 197 -2.20 6.61 4.32
C ALA A 197 -1.55 5.53 5.22
N HIS A 198 -1.06 5.93 6.40
CA HIS A 198 -0.34 5.06 7.35
C HIS A 198 -1.11 3.80 7.70
N PHE A 199 -2.42 3.92 7.91
CA PHE A 199 -3.26 2.77 8.24
C PHE A 199 -3.46 1.82 7.05
N ALA A 200 -3.38 2.29 5.80
CA ALA A 200 -3.33 1.41 4.65
C ALA A 200 -2.05 0.56 4.64
N HIS A 201 -0.90 1.16 4.99
CA HIS A 201 0.37 0.43 5.11
C HIS A 201 0.28 -0.69 6.15
N LEU A 202 -0.20 -0.36 7.35
CA LEU A 202 -0.43 -1.33 8.43
C LEU A 202 -1.47 -2.38 8.03
N GLY A 203 -2.53 -1.98 7.33
CA GLY A 203 -3.55 -2.88 6.77
C GLY A 203 -2.94 -3.93 5.84
N GLY A 204 -2.09 -3.50 4.92
CA GLY A 204 -1.35 -4.41 4.04
C GLY A 204 -0.50 -5.42 4.82
N MET A 205 0.22 -4.96 5.86
CA MET A 205 1.01 -5.84 6.74
C MET A 205 0.12 -6.84 7.49
N ILE A 206 -1.04 -6.43 8.01
CA ILE A 206 -1.97 -7.32 8.73
C ILE A 206 -2.46 -8.45 7.81
N PHE A 207 -2.95 -8.11 6.61
CA PHE A 207 -3.38 -9.12 5.64
C PHE A 207 -2.24 -10.02 5.20
N GLY A 208 -1.04 -9.46 5.00
CA GLY A 208 0.16 -10.19 4.68
C GLY A 208 0.55 -11.20 5.78
N PHE A 209 0.49 -10.78 7.03
CA PHE A 209 0.74 -11.64 8.18
C PHE A 209 -0.25 -12.79 8.25
N ILE A 210 -1.56 -12.51 8.13
CA ILE A 210 -2.62 -13.52 8.17
C ILE A 210 -2.41 -14.58 7.08
N LEU A 211 -2.13 -14.14 5.83
CA LEU A 211 -1.89 -15.05 4.72
C LEU A 211 -0.67 -15.95 4.93
N ILE A 212 0.45 -15.37 5.40
CA ILE A 212 1.68 -16.15 5.66
C ILE A 212 1.44 -17.16 6.78
N MET A 213 0.76 -16.77 7.86
CA MET A 213 0.45 -17.69 8.95
C MET A 213 -0.50 -18.80 8.52
N TYR A 214 -1.53 -18.49 7.71
CA TYR A 214 -2.41 -19.48 7.11
C TYR A 214 -1.63 -20.49 6.27
N TRP A 215 -0.73 -20.02 5.40
CA TRP A 215 0.08 -20.88 4.56
C TRP A 215 1.04 -21.77 5.36
N ARG A 216 1.68 -21.21 6.38
CA ARG A 216 2.55 -21.99 7.30
C ARG A 216 1.78 -23.11 8.00
N LYS A 217 0.57 -22.82 8.50
CA LYS A 217 -0.29 -23.82 9.13
C LYS A 217 -0.68 -24.95 8.16
N LYS A 218 -1.08 -24.59 6.94
CA LYS A 218 -1.48 -25.55 5.90
C LYS A 218 -0.30 -26.45 5.47
N SER A 219 0.90 -25.90 5.33
CA SER A 219 2.10 -26.68 4.98
C SER A 219 2.49 -27.67 6.08
N ARG A 220 2.41 -27.27 7.35
CA ARG A 220 2.64 -28.19 8.48
C ARG A 220 1.66 -29.35 8.50
N GLY A 221 0.38 -29.12 8.21
CA GLY A 221 -0.65 -30.15 8.15
C GLY A 221 -0.46 -31.17 7.02
N ASN A 222 0.19 -30.77 5.92
CA ASN A 222 0.43 -31.63 4.75
C ASN A 222 1.82 -32.31 4.76
N GLY A 223 2.59 -32.24 5.85
CA GLY A 223 3.92 -32.87 5.96
C GLY A 223 5.02 -32.21 5.08
N ASN A 224 4.69 -31.20 4.31
CA ASN A 224 5.65 -30.44 3.51
C ASN A 224 6.28 -29.31 4.35
N TYR A 225 7.45 -29.57 4.90
CA TYR A 225 8.30 -28.52 5.41
C TYR A 225 8.83 -27.70 4.24
N TYR A 226 8.80 -26.37 4.36
CA TYR A 226 9.50 -25.51 3.41
C TYR A 226 11.00 -25.82 3.47
N ASN A 227 11.52 -26.35 2.37
CA ASN A 227 12.94 -26.25 2.05
C ASN A 227 13.18 -24.89 1.40
#